data_2920143133cec3813d45211dda29b037
#
_entry.id   2920143133cec3813d45211dda29b037
#
_cell.length_a   1.000
_cell.length_b   1.000
_cell.length_c   1.000
_cell.angle_alpha   90.00
_cell.angle_beta   90.00
_cell.angle_gamma   90.00
#
_symmetry.space_group_name_H-M   'P 1'
#
loop_
_entity.id
_entity.type
_entity.pdbx_description
1 polymer ?
#
loop_
_entity_poly.entity_id
_entity_poly.type
_entity_poly.pdbx_seq_one_letter_code
_entity_poly.pdbx_strand_id
1 'polypeptide(L)'
;MNKISGAFNTPAIVVSRKKYKLYSVFTFITPSLGIIRASFPHKRLQTLRNASYLRPFSAMYITVVQDGEFVKVTQIDGSYVVESLDTNLDNIAYAAVASELIQELFASYDVDRNVFNAVVNYSKSIRQRNVRLGTIILGWQMLSLAGVMPQYEAFTTGDGIDLFWNELRIHTHMNPSLSLRNAMPTILA
;
A
#
# COMPACT_ATOMS: atom_id res chain seq x y z
N MET A 1 10.08 5.99 19.78
CA MET A 1 10.57 4.95 18.86
C MET A 1 11.12 3.80 19.70
N ASN A 2 10.42 2.65 19.73
CA ASN A 2 10.88 1.48 20.47
C ASN A 2 12.14 0.93 19.81
N LYS A 3 13.26 0.95 20.52
CA LYS A 3 14.52 0.33 20.02
C LYS A 3 14.29 -1.17 19.88
N ILE A 4 14.39 -1.67 18.64
CA ILE A 4 14.38 -3.10 18.37
C ILE A 4 15.72 -3.65 18.83
N SER A 5 15.72 -4.39 19.93
CA SER A 5 16.92 -5.08 20.41
C SER A 5 16.99 -6.45 19.73
N GLY A 6 17.88 -6.60 18.73
CA GLY A 6 18.08 -7.85 18.01
C GLY A 6 17.29 -7.97 16.69
N ALA A 7 17.24 -9.19 16.15
CA ALA A 7 16.45 -9.50 14.95
C ALA A 7 15.00 -9.72 15.32
N PHE A 8 14.09 -9.05 14.60
CA PHE A 8 12.65 -9.11 14.81
C PHE A 8 11.95 -9.61 13.55
N ASN A 9 11.13 -10.65 13.68
CA ASN A 9 10.35 -11.20 12.58
C ASN A 9 8.91 -10.64 12.64
N THR A 10 8.41 -10.11 11.52
CA THR A 10 7.08 -9.51 11.43
C THR A 10 6.42 -9.80 10.09
N PRO A 11 5.08 -10.00 10.07
CA PRO A 11 4.36 -10.01 8.81
C PRO A 11 4.45 -8.64 8.13
N ALA A 12 4.52 -8.64 6.81
CA ALA A 12 4.62 -7.43 6.01
C ALA A 12 3.88 -7.57 4.69
N ILE A 13 3.40 -6.45 4.17
CA ILE A 13 2.91 -6.34 2.81
C ILE A 13 3.74 -5.29 2.08
N VAL A 14 4.15 -5.59 0.86
CA VAL A 14 4.81 -4.61 -0.02
C VAL A 14 3.78 -3.59 -0.47
N VAL A 15 3.96 -2.33 -0.14
CA VAL A 15 3.10 -1.24 -0.61
C VAL A 15 3.61 -0.70 -1.94
N SER A 16 4.92 -0.44 -2.04
CA SER A 16 5.50 0.11 -3.27
C SER A 16 6.94 -0.34 -3.48
N ARG A 17 7.39 -0.18 -4.73
CA ARG A 17 8.77 -0.34 -5.14
C ARG A 17 9.21 0.84 -6.00
N LYS A 18 10.28 1.52 -5.59
CA LYS A 18 10.96 2.54 -6.41
C LYS A 18 12.32 2.00 -6.86
N LYS A 19 12.53 1.95 -8.19
CA LYS A 19 13.77 1.45 -8.80
C LYS A 19 14.72 2.62 -9.06
N TYR A 20 15.95 2.50 -8.58
CA TYR A 20 17.06 3.41 -8.85
C TYR A 20 18.14 2.69 -9.67
N LYS A 21 19.18 3.40 -10.10
CA LYS A 21 20.23 2.85 -10.97
C LYS A 21 20.94 1.62 -10.40
N LEU A 22 21.23 1.60 -9.09
CA LEU A 22 22.02 0.55 -8.43
C LEU A 22 21.23 -0.29 -7.42
N TYR A 23 20.06 0.17 -6.99
CA TYR A 23 19.24 -0.44 -5.95
C TYR A 23 17.75 -0.20 -6.18
N SER A 24 16.93 -0.93 -5.48
CA SER A 24 15.49 -0.66 -5.36
C SER A 24 15.14 -0.41 -3.90
N VAL A 25 14.24 0.55 -3.66
CA VAL A 25 13.65 0.80 -2.36
C VAL A 25 12.25 0.21 -2.34
N PHE A 26 11.99 -0.60 -1.34
CA PHE A 26 10.68 -1.17 -1.08
C PHE A 26 10.08 -0.51 0.16
N THR A 27 8.82 -0.15 0.05
CA THR A 27 8.01 0.29 1.19
C THR A 27 7.16 -0.89 1.64
N PHE A 28 7.28 -1.25 2.91
CA PHE A 28 6.49 -2.29 3.56
C PHE A 28 5.57 -1.66 4.59
N ILE A 29 4.37 -2.21 4.74
CA ILE A 29 3.52 -1.96 5.90
C ILE A 29 3.56 -3.19 6.81
N THR A 30 3.69 -2.96 8.10
CA THR A 30 3.77 -3.99 9.15
C THR A 30 2.85 -3.63 10.32
N PRO A 31 2.34 -4.62 11.09
CA PRO A 31 1.42 -4.35 12.20
C PRO A 31 2.08 -3.74 13.44
N SER A 32 3.42 -3.87 13.56
CA SER A 32 4.14 -3.49 14.78
C SER A 32 5.12 -2.34 14.58
N LEU A 33 5.61 -2.14 13.33
CA LEU A 33 6.61 -1.13 13.01
C LEU A 33 6.04 -0.07 12.06
N GLY A 34 4.74 -0.16 11.71
CA GLY A 34 4.12 0.74 10.74
C GLY A 34 4.71 0.62 9.35
N ILE A 35 4.94 1.74 8.70
CA ILE A 35 5.54 1.80 7.37
C ILE A 35 7.06 1.86 7.50
N ILE A 36 7.73 0.87 6.91
CA ILE A 36 9.19 0.80 6.84
C ILE A 36 9.69 0.85 5.40
N ARG A 37 10.84 1.46 5.18
CA ARG A 37 11.49 1.53 3.88
C ARG A 37 12.82 0.78 3.94
N ALA A 38 13.03 -0.17 3.01
CA ALA A 38 14.26 -0.94 2.93
C ALA A 38 14.85 -0.86 1.54
N SER A 39 16.16 -0.65 1.48
CA SER A 39 16.94 -0.59 0.24
C SER A 39 17.60 -1.94 -0.04
N PHE A 40 17.47 -2.41 -1.28
CA PHE A 40 18.08 -3.65 -1.74
C PHE A 40 18.94 -3.37 -2.98
N PRO A 41 20.27 -3.58 -2.93
CA PRO A 41 21.11 -3.57 -4.11
C PRO A 41 20.62 -4.58 -5.16
N HIS A 42 20.68 -4.24 -6.45
CA HIS A 42 20.18 -5.13 -7.51
C HIS A 42 20.88 -6.51 -7.50
N LYS A 43 22.18 -6.55 -7.21
CA LYS A 43 22.93 -7.81 -7.06
C LYS A 43 22.30 -8.72 -6.01
N ARG A 44 21.91 -8.15 -4.85
CA ARG A 44 21.26 -8.90 -3.78
C ARG A 44 19.87 -9.37 -4.19
N LEU A 45 19.08 -8.54 -4.91
CA LEU A 45 17.76 -8.94 -5.39
C LEU A 45 17.81 -10.15 -6.35
N GLN A 46 18.86 -10.24 -7.19
CA GLN A 46 19.05 -11.37 -8.12
C GLN A 46 19.38 -12.69 -7.39
N THR A 47 20.04 -12.62 -6.23
CA THR A 47 20.41 -13.78 -5.44
C THR A 47 19.39 -14.17 -4.38
N LEU A 48 18.40 -13.30 -4.10
CA LEU A 48 17.33 -13.59 -3.15
C LEU A 48 16.39 -14.68 -3.72
N ARG A 49 16.35 -15.82 -3.04
CA ARG A 49 15.46 -16.95 -3.40
C ARG A 49 14.00 -16.54 -3.51
N ASN A 50 13.57 -15.59 -2.70
CA ASN A 50 12.20 -15.15 -2.56
C ASN A 50 11.94 -13.76 -3.18
N ALA A 51 12.76 -13.31 -4.14
CA ALA A 51 12.61 -12.00 -4.79
C ALA A 51 11.25 -11.83 -5.51
N SER A 52 10.62 -12.93 -5.95
CA SER A 52 9.29 -12.93 -6.57
C SER A 52 8.19 -12.41 -5.66
N TYR A 53 8.35 -12.53 -4.33
CA TYR A 53 7.40 -11.99 -3.35
C TYR A 53 7.49 -10.47 -3.19
N LEU A 54 8.56 -9.83 -3.69
CA LEU A 54 8.73 -8.37 -3.62
C LEU A 54 7.92 -7.63 -4.71
N ARG A 55 6.65 -8.01 -4.86
CA ARG A 55 5.67 -7.35 -5.74
C ARG A 55 4.66 -6.56 -4.90
N PRO A 56 4.10 -5.47 -5.43
CA PRO A 56 3.08 -4.72 -4.71
C PRO A 56 1.95 -5.61 -4.21
N PHE A 57 1.50 -5.35 -3.01
CA PHE A 57 0.45 -6.07 -2.28
C PHE A 57 0.70 -7.56 -2.02
N SER A 58 1.89 -8.07 -2.31
CA SER A 58 2.30 -9.41 -1.87
C SER A 58 2.59 -9.43 -0.37
N ALA A 59 2.18 -10.51 0.30
CA ALA A 59 2.41 -10.70 1.72
C ALA A 59 3.59 -11.65 1.98
N MET A 60 4.32 -11.34 3.03
CA MET A 60 5.50 -12.08 3.44
C MET A 60 5.77 -11.90 4.92
N TYR A 61 6.70 -12.68 5.44
CA TYR A 61 7.38 -12.39 6.70
C TYR A 61 8.74 -11.77 6.40
N ILE A 62 9.08 -10.72 7.11
CA ILE A 62 10.40 -10.09 7.01
C ILE A 62 11.10 -10.12 8.36
N THR A 63 12.39 -10.42 8.33
CA THR A 63 13.24 -10.23 9.50
C THR A 63 13.93 -8.88 9.38
N VAL A 64 13.73 -8.04 10.38
CA VAL A 64 14.29 -6.70 10.44
C VAL A 64 15.30 -6.61 11.59
N VAL A 65 16.35 -5.83 11.37
CA VAL A 65 17.34 -5.48 12.38
C VAL A 65 17.48 -3.98 12.40
N GLN A 66 17.55 -3.41 13.59
CA GLN A 66 17.85 -1.98 13.73
C GLN A 66 19.35 -1.74 13.47
N ASP A 67 19.64 -0.83 12.57
CA ASP A 67 20.99 -0.40 12.22
C ASP A 67 21.08 1.12 12.39
N GLY A 68 21.40 1.54 13.62
CA GLY A 68 21.34 2.94 14.02
C GLY A 68 19.90 3.49 14.00
N GLU A 69 19.64 4.52 13.20
CA GLU A 69 18.30 5.11 12.99
C GLU A 69 17.51 4.40 11.89
N PHE A 70 18.13 3.48 11.16
CA PHE A 70 17.52 2.79 10.02
C PHE A 70 17.10 1.36 10.38
N VAL A 71 16.12 0.87 9.66
CA VAL A 71 15.67 -0.52 9.72
C VAL A 71 16.17 -1.25 8.47
N LYS A 72 16.89 -2.35 8.69
CA LYS A 72 17.43 -3.20 7.63
C LYS A 72 16.66 -4.51 7.57
N VAL A 73 16.15 -4.85 6.40
CA VAL A 73 15.54 -6.16 6.16
C VAL A 73 16.65 -7.16 5.82
N THR A 74 16.78 -8.21 6.63
CA THR A 74 17.82 -9.22 6.51
C THR A 74 17.33 -10.50 5.84
N GLN A 75 16.07 -10.89 6.07
CA GLN A 75 15.46 -12.10 5.52
C GLN A 75 14.04 -11.80 5.02
N ILE A 76 13.61 -12.54 4.01
CA ILE A 76 12.26 -12.47 3.42
C ILE A 76 11.78 -13.91 3.25
N ASP A 77 10.64 -14.22 3.89
CA ASP A 77 9.95 -15.50 3.75
C ASP A 77 8.56 -15.23 3.14
N GLY A 78 8.34 -15.75 1.94
CA GLY A 78 7.12 -15.47 1.19
C GLY A 78 5.91 -16.18 1.78
N SER A 79 4.76 -15.53 1.73
CA SER A 79 3.46 -16.09 2.07
C SER A 79 2.59 -16.25 0.82
N TYR A 80 2.36 -15.17 0.09
CA TYR A 80 1.68 -15.22 -1.21
C TYR A 80 2.05 -14.03 -2.12
N VAL A 81 1.91 -14.22 -3.43
CA VAL A 81 2.11 -13.20 -4.47
C VAL A 81 0.76 -12.83 -5.08
N VAL A 82 0.58 -11.56 -5.41
CA VAL A 82 -0.60 -11.06 -6.15
C VAL A 82 -0.24 -11.01 -7.63
N GLU A 83 -0.52 -12.10 -8.35
CA GLU A 83 -0.20 -12.21 -9.79
C GLU A 83 -1.17 -11.45 -10.68
N SER A 84 -2.41 -11.24 -10.21
CA SER A 84 -3.47 -10.57 -10.98
C SER A 84 -3.16 -9.11 -11.34
N LEU A 85 -2.20 -8.48 -10.67
CA LEU A 85 -1.78 -7.12 -10.98
C LEU A 85 -0.95 -7.03 -12.26
N ASP A 86 -0.30 -8.13 -12.67
CA ASP A 86 0.58 -8.13 -13.85
C ASP A 86 -0.20 -8.29 -15.17
N THR A 87 -1.52 -8.54 -15.12
CA THR A 87 -2.32 -8.97 -16.28
C THR A 87 -3.00 -7.84 -17.02
N ASN A 88 -3.13 -6.66 -16.40
CA ASN A 88 -3.87 -5.54 -16.97
C ASN A 88 -3.29 -4.20 -16.50
N LEU A 89 -3.10 -3.27 -17.44
CA LEU A 89 -2.59 -1.92 -17.15
C LEU A 89 -3.50 -1.14 -16.17
N ASP A 90 -4.81 -1.32 -16.28
CA ASP A 90 -5.77 -0.70 -15.37
C ASP A 90 -5.59 -1.21 -13.94
N ASN A 91 -5.35 -2.50 -13.76
CA ASN A 91 -5.08 -3.08 -12.44
C ASN A 91 -3.81 -2.51 -11.82
N ILE A 92 -2.77 -2.30 -12.63
CA ILE A 92 -1.52 -1.66 -12.19
C ILE A 92 -1.79 -0.21 -11.75
N ALA A 93 -2.60 0.53 -12.52
CA ALA A 93 -2.94 1.93 -12.22
C ALA A 93 -3.72 2.04 -10.89
N TYR A 94 -4.75 1.20 -10.68
CA TYR A 94 -5.50 1.17 -9.43
C TYR A 94 -4.63 0.77 -8.22
N ALA A 95 -3.76 -0.21 -8.39
CA ALA A 95 -2.82 -0.60 -7.34
C ALA A 95 -1.81 0.52 -7.02
N ALA A 96 -1.38 1.29 -8.03
CA ALA A 96 -0.51 2.46 -7.82
C ALA A 96 -1.23 3.53 -7.00
N VAL A 97 -2.50 3.84 -7.31
CA VAL A 97 -3.32 4.77 -6.51
C VAL A 97 -3.45 4.29 -5.07
N ALA A 98 -3.75 3.00 -4.85
CA ALA A 98 -3.80 2.42 -3.51
C ALA A 98 -2.47 2.58 -2.76
N SER A 99 -1.35 2.35 -3.44
CA SER A 99 0.00 2.50 -2.86
C SER A 99 0.31 3.94 -2.47
N GLU A 100 -0.04 4.90 -3.31
CA GLU A 100 0.16 6.33 -3.04
C GLU A 100 -0.70 6.78 -1.87
N LEU A 101 -1.99 6.41 -1.87
CA LEU A 101 -2.93 6.74 -0.80
C LEU A 101 -2.42 6.27 0.58
N ILE A 102 -1.95 5.02 0.67
CA ILE A 102 -1.38 4.48 1.91
C ILE A 102 -0.16 5.30 2.35
N GLN A 103 0.72 5.66 1.42
CA GLN A 103 1.96 6.37 1.75
C GLN A 103 1.73 7.83 2.13
N GLU A 104 0.73 8.49 1.55
CA GLU A 104 0.41 9.89 1.84
C GLU A 104 -0.36 10.05 3.17
N LEU A 105 -1.35 9.19 3.41
CA LEU A 105 -2.15 9.27 4.64
C LEU A 105 -1.39 8.75 5.87
N PHE A 106 -0.49 7.79 5.70
CA PHE A 106 0.20 7.10 6.80
C PHE A 106 1.72 7.13 6.63
N ALA A 107 2.29 8.32 6.37
CA ALA A 107 3.72 8.49 6.14
C ALA A 107 4.62 8.22 7.36
N SER A 108 4.05 8.15 8.57
CA SER A 108 4.78 7.96 9.83
C SER A 108 4.84 6.50 10.29
N TYR A 109 5.79 6.22 11.20
CA TYR A 109 6.04 4.89 11.77
C TYR A 109 4.89 4.35 12.64
N ASP A 110 3.96 5.20 13.09
CA ASP A 110 2.85 4.81 13.97
C ASP A 110 1.59 4.52 13.14
N VAL A 111 1.63 3.42 12.40
CA VAL A 111 0.45 2.92 11.69
C VAL A 111 -0.36 2.04 12.64
N ASP A 112 -1.63 2.39 12.86
CA ASP A 112 -2.57 1.57 13.62
C ASP A 112 -2.69 0.18 12.96
N ARG A 113 -2.84 -0.85 13.79
CA ARG A 113 -3.09 -2.23 13.37
C ARG A 113 -4.29 -2.35 12.43
N ASN A 114 -5.29 -1.47 12.58
CA ASN A 114 -6.45 -1.42 11.69
C ASN A 114 -6.07 -1.05 10.25
N VAL A 115 -5.13 -0.14 10.06
CA VAL A 115 -4.59 0.23 8.73
C VAL A 115 -3.89 -0.97 8.11
N PHE A 116 -3.06 -1.70 8.86
CA PHE A 116 -2.42 -2.92 8.39
C PHE A 116 -3.48 -3.96 7.97
N ASN A 117 -4.51 -4.18 8.79
CA ASN A 117 -5.59 -5.13 8.50
C ASN A 117 -6.38 -4.73 7.23
N ALA A 118 -6.64 -3.45 7.02
CA ALA A 118 -7.30 -2.97 5.80
C ALA A 118 -6.45 -3.26 4.55
N VAL A 119 -5.13 -3.06 4.61
CA VAL A 119 -4.22 -3.40 3.50
C VAL A 119 -4.14 -4.91 3.29
N VAL A 120 -4.16 -5.73 4.36
CA VAL A 120 -4.26 -7.20 4.25
C VAL A 120 -5.54 -7.62 3.52
N ASN A 121 -6.68 -7.04 3.90
CA ASN A 121 -7.97 -7.34 3.27
C ASN A 121 -8.00 -6.91 1.81
N TYR A 122 -7.45 -5.75 1.49
CA TYR A 122 -7.27 -5.30 0.11
C TYR A 122 -6.41 -6.29 -0.69
N SER A 123 -5.25 -6.64 -0.17
CA SER A 123 -4.32 -7.58 -0.79
C SER A 123 -4.98 -8.95 -1.10
N LYS A 124 -5.85 -9.44 -0.21
CA LYS A 124 -6.66 -10.65 -0.44
C LYS A 124 -7.75 -10.44 -1.48
N SER A 125 -8.45 -9.29 -1.43
CA SER A 125 -9.57 -9.00 -2.32
C SER A 125 -9.14 -8.86 -3.78
N ILE A 126 -8.02 -8.21 -4.05
CA ILE A 126 -7.50 -8.03 -5.41
C ILE A 126 -7.02 -9.32 -6.07
N ARG A 127 -6.74 -10.36 -5.30
CA ARG A 127 -6.45 -11.70 -5.83
C ARG A 127 -7.68 -12.40 -6.39
N GLN A 128 -8.84 -12.11 -5.82
CA GLN A 128 -10.08 -12.87 -6.06
C GLN A 128 -11.15 -12.06 -6.80
N ARG A 129 -11.01 -10.73 -6.82
CA ARG A 129 -12.05 -9.81 -7.27
C ARG A 129 -11.49 -8.72 -8.18
N ASN A 130 -12.38 -7.80 -8.55
CA ASN A 130 -12.04 -6.62 -9.32
C ASN A 130 -11.14 -5.66 -8.51
N VAL A 131 -9.92 -5.40 -9.00
CA VAL A 131 -8.93 -4.51 -8.36
C VAL A 131 -9.50 -3.11 -8.17
N ARG A 132 -10.26 -2.60 -9.14
CA ARG A 132 -10.91 -1.29 -9.10
C ARG A 132 -11.84 -1.15 -7.88
N LEU A 133 -12.76 -2.09 -7.68
CA LEU A 133 -13.67 -2.08 -6.53
C LEU A 133 -12.88 -2.19 -5.21
N GLY A 134 -11.87 -3.06 -5.17
CA GLY A 134 -11.00 -3.20 -4.01
C GLY A 134 -10.31 -1.88 -3.64
N THR A 135 -9.82 -1.14 -4.64
CA THR A 135 -9.15 0.16 -4.43
C THR A 135 -10.11 1.22 -3.88
N ILE A 136 -11.36 1.26 -4.35
CA ILE A 136 -12.36 2.18 -3.83
C ILE A 136 -12.67 1.87 -2.36
N ILE A 137 -12.91 0.60 -2.05
CA ILE A 137 -13.18 0.16 -0.66
C ILE A 137 -11.99 0.51 0.24
N LEU A 138 -10.77 0.24 -0.22
CA LEU A 138 -9.57 0.62 0.53
C LEU A 138 -9.50 2.14 0.75
N GLY A 139 -9.75 2.94 -0.29
CA GLY A 139 -9.75 4.40 -0.20
C GLY A 139 -10.69 4.91 0.91
N TRP A 140 -11.90 4.41 0.96
CA TRP A 140 -12.86 4.71 2.01
C TRP A 140 -12.35 4.33 3.41
N GLN A 141 -11.81 3.11 3.54
CA GLN A 141 -11.27 2.64 4.81
C GLN A 141 -10.09 3.50 5.27
N MET A 142 -9.20 3.89 4.35
CA MET A 142 -8.04 4.74 4.65
C MET A 142 -8.46 6.14 5.11
N LEU A 143 -9.40 6.78 4.42
CA LEU A 143 -9.93 8.10 4.83
C LEU A 143 -10.62 8.03 6.19
N SER A 144 -11.41 6.97 6.44
CA SER A 144 -12.05 6.75 7.73
C SER A 144 -11.03 6.57 8.85
N LEU A 145 -10.00 5.75 8.64
CA LEU A 145 -8.93 5.49 9.61
C LEU A 145 -8.03 6.72 9.86
N ALA A 146 -7.89 7.56 8.84
CA ALA A 146 -7.18 8.84 8.96
C ALA A 146 -8.04 9.94 9.63
N GLY A 147 -9.32 9.68 9.92
CA GLY A 147 -10.23 10.66 10.53
C GLY A 147 -10.65 11.81 9.61
N VAL A 148 -10.48 11.65 8.29
CA VAL A 148 -10.78 12.67 7.27
C VAL A 148 -11.97 12.26 6.38
N MET A 149 -12.86 11.44 6.91
CA MET A 149 -13.99 10.94 6.14
C MET A 149 -15.01 12.08 5.87
N PRO A 150 -15.38 12.32 4.59
CA PRO A 150 -16.41 13.30 4.26
C PRO A 150 -17.77 12.94 4.88
N GLN A 151 -18.59 13.92 5.17
CA GLN A 151 -19.93 13.68 5.73
C GLN A 151 -20.79 12.88 4.74
N TYR A 152 -21.51 11.89 5.26
CA TYR A 152 -22.27 10.90 4.47
C TYR A 152 -23.30 11.52 3.53
N GLU A 153 -23.89 12.68 3.90
CA GLU A 153 -24.89 13.40 3.09
C GLU A 153 -24.36 13.83 1.72
N ALA A 154 -23.04 14.02 1.57
CA ALA A 154 -22.42 14.39 0.30
C ALA A 154 -22.42 13.27 -0.75
N PHE A 155 -22.68 12.02 -0.38
CA PHE A 155 -22.61 10.86 -1.29
C PHE A 155 -23.95 10.44 -1.90
N THR A 156 -25.03 11.00 -1.44
CA THR A 156 -26.36 10.73 -1.99
C THR A 156 -26.67 11.52 -3.27
N THR A 157 -25.83 12.51 -3.60
CA THR A 157 -25.92 13.31 -4.81
C THR A 157 -24.76 12.96 -5.76
N GLY A 158 -24.94 13.16 -7.08
CA GLY A 158 -23.90 12.93 -8.08
C GLY A 158 -22.58 13.67 -7.82
N ASP A 159 -22.63 14.72 -7.00
CA ASP A 159 -21.49 15.51 -6.57
C ASP A 159 -20.60 14.79 -5.55
N GLY A 160 -21.08 13.71 -4.93
CA GLY A 160 -20.35 12.96 -3.90
C GLY A 160 -19.03 12.37 -4.38
N ILE A 161 -18.94 12.00 -5.68
CA ILE A 161 -17.72 11.48 -6.28
C ILE A 161 -16.67 12.59 -6.42
N ASP A 162 -17.09 13.76 -6.86
CA ASP A 162 -16.20 14.92 -6.99
C ASP A 162 -15.75 15.43 -5.62
N LEU A 163 -16.60 15.38 -4.62
CA LEU A 163 -16.25 15.65 -3.22
C LEU A 163 -15.22 14.64 -2.71
N PHE A 164 -15.42 13.34 -2.95
CA PHE A 164 -14.45 12.31 -2.60
C PHE A 164 -13.08 12.61 -3.20
N TRP A 165 -13.00 12.90 -4.50
CA TRP A 165 -11.74 13.22 -5.15
C TRP A 165 -11.13 14.53 -4.69
N ASN A 166 -11.95 15.53 -4.35
CA ASN A 166 -11.45 16.79 -3.81
C ASN A 166 -10.87 16.60 -2.41
N GLU A 167 -11.52 15.86 -1.54
CA GLU A 167 -11.02 15.53 -0.20
C GLU A 167 -9.73 14.72 -0.29
N LEU A 168 -9.71 13.69 -1.14
CA LEU A 168 -8.49 12.91 -1.37
C LEU A 168 -7.33 13.81 -1.81
N ARG A 169 -7.57 14.73 -2.75
CA ARG A 169 -6.55 15.66 -3.26
C ARG A 169 -6.07 16.65 -2.20
N ILE A 170 -6.97 17.17 -1.36
CA ILE A 170 -6.63 18.11 -0.30
C ILE A 170 -5.73 17.44 0.73
N HIS A 171 -6.05 16.22 1.14
CA HIS A 171 -5.33 15.53 2.21
C HIS A 171 -4.09 14.76 1.75
N THR A 172 -4.02 14.35 0.48
CA THR A 172 -2.95 13.50 -0.03
C THR A 172 -2.05 14.17 -1.06
N HIS A 173 -2.38 15.39 -1.50
CA HIS A 173 -1.72 16.05 -2.63
C HIS A 173 -1.69 15.20 -3.92
N MET A 174 -2.51 14.14 -3.97
CA MET A 174 -2.62 13.27 -5.13
C MET A 174 -3.35 13.97 -6.27
N ASN A 175 -2.88 13.77 -7.49
CA ASN A 175 -3.57 14.20 -8.69
C ASN A 175 -4.00 12.96 -9.49
N PRO A 176 -5.15 12.35 -9.18
CA PRO A 176 -5.62 11.14 -9.85
C PRO A 176 -5.79 11.40 -11.34
N SER A 177 -5.41 10.41 -12.16
CA SER A 177 -5.56 10.52 -13.61
C SER A 177 -7.02 10.70 -14.02
N LEU A 178 -7.28 11.45 -15.09
CA LEU A 178 -8.62 11.69 -15.64
C LEU A 178 -9.38 10.38 -15.91
N SER A 179 -8.67 9.31 -16.28
CA SER A 179 -9.26 7.97 -16.52
C SER A 179 -9.84 7.37 -15.24
N LEU A 180 -9.22 7.58 -14.08
CA LEU A 180 -9.73 7.11 -12.80
C LEU A 180 -10.97 7.89 -12.36
N ARG A 181 -10.99 9.21 -12.55
CA ARG A 181 -12.18 10.04 -12.26
C ARG A 181 -13.40 9.61 -13.07
N ASN A 182 -13.22 9.37 -14.37
CA ASN A 182 -14.31 8.98 -15.27
C ASN A 182 -14.80 7.54 -15.05
N ALA A 183 -14.00 6.73 -14.36
CA ALA A 183 -14.33 5.33 -14.09
C ALA A 183 -15.22 5.13 -12.86
N MET A 184 -15.24 6.09 -11.92
CA MET A 184 -15.99 6.01 -10.65
C MET A 184 -17.52 6.10 -10.79
N PRO A 185 -18.12 6.97 -11.64
CA PRO A 185 -19.57 7.10 -11.76
C PRO A 185 -20.29 5.79 -12.09
N THR A 186 -19.61 4.90 -12.83
CA THR A 186 -20.20 3.62 -13.26
C THR A 186 -20.27 2.56 -12.14
N ILE A 187 -19.70 2.82 -10.96
CA ILE A 187 -19.69 1.86 -9.86
C ILE A 187 -20.74 2.19 -8.80
N LEU A 188 -21.13 3.47 -8.69
CA LEU A 188 -22.08 3.96 -7.69
C LEU A 188 -23.50 4.10 -8.26
N ALA A 189 -23.68 3.89 -9.57
CA ALA A 189 -24.98 3.75 -10.23
C ALA A 189 -25.40 2.27 -10.28
#